data_aea5be95eebc465c03c7e923ed0b09e7
#
_entry.id   aea5be95eebc465c03c7e923ed0b09e7
#
_cell.length_a   1.000
_cell.length_b   1.000
_cell.length_c   1.000
_cell.angle_alpha   90.00
_cell.angle_beta   90.00
_cell.angle_gamma   90.00
#
_symmetry.space_group_name_H-M   'P 1'
#
loop_
_entity.id
_entity.type
_entity.pdbx_description
1 polymer ?
#
loop_
_entity_poly.entity_id
_entity_poly.type
_entity_poly.pdbx_seq_one_letter_code
_entity_poly.pdbx_strand_id
1 'polypeptide(L)'
;EGSPTLDIEETKIEKKSIATTRSFESDISSLEDLIERITTYSVVASKKLRNQKSECNMICVFIRSNPFKNNNERYHYSLTGSLPFSTNSSIEISKFAVKLLKKIYSKNKSYKKAGIILMGLSPESNHQFSLFDRDIEKQKKLMKSIDTIDTKYGLYKVRLASQDQKRIWKMKRQKLSRNYTTEIDEILIVK
;
A
#
# COMPACT_ATOMS: atom_id res chain seq x y z
N GLU A 1 -32.39 24.78 9.73
CA GLU A 1 -32.31 23.38 10.19
C GLU A 1 -31.40 22.63 9.23
N GLY A 2 -30.25 22.13 9.73
CA GLY A 2 -29.31 21.39 8.93
C GLY A 2 -29.77 19.92 8.75
N SER A 3 -30.04 19.52 7.51
CA SER A 3 -30.19 18.10 7.18
C SER A 3 -28.83 17.45 6.97
N PRO A 4 -28.58 16.24 7.50
CA PRO A 4 -27.30 15.55 7.27
C PRO A 4 -27.14 15.24 5.78
N THR A 5 -26.01 15.63 5.21
CA THR A 5 -25.66 15.33 3.81
C THR A 5 -25.14 13.90 3.64
N LEU A 6 -24.58 13.33 4.72
CA LEU A 6 -24.11 11.94 4.80
C LEU A 6 -24.62 11.34 6.10
N ASP A 7 -25.22 10.16 6.00
CA ASP A 7 -25.62 9.39 7.17
C ASP A 7 -24.42 8.75 7.85
N ILE A 8 -24.56 8.47 9.15
CA ILE A 8 -23.53 7.75 9.90
C ILE A 8 -23.56 6.28 9.47
N GLU A 9 -22.43 5.80 8.94
CA GLU A 9 -22.27 4.37 8.64
C GLU A 9 -22.15 3.56 9.94
N GLU A 10 -23.20 2.86 10.34
CA GLU A 10 -23.22 2.02 11.54
C GLU A 10 -22.47 0.71 11.36
N THR A 11 -22.34 0.22 10.13
CA THR A 11 -21.69 -1.05 9.82
C THR A 11 -20.42 -0.86 9.01
N LYS A 12 -19.35 -1.57 9.41
CA LYS A 12 -18.09 -1.54 8.69
C LYS A 12 -18.23 -2.30 7.37
N ILE A 13 -18.41 -1.56 6.28
CA ILE A 13 -18.47 -2.15 4.93
C ILE A 13 -17.10 -2.71 4.54
N GLU A 14 -17.07 -3.96 4.09
CA GLU A 14 -15.86 -4.57 3.55
C GLU A 14 -15.44 -3.88 2.25
N LYS A 15 -14.17 -3.51 2.18
CA LYS A 15 -13.63 -2.84 1.00
C LYS A 15 -13.53 -3.82 -0.17
N LYS A 16 -14.00 -3.41 -1.33
CA LYS A 16 -13.91 -4.16 -2.60
C LYS A 16 -12.52 -4.04 -3.25
N SER A 17 -11.72 -3.08 -2.83
CA SER A 17 -10.32 -2.89 -3.24
C SER A 17 -9.52 -2.19 -2.15
N ILE A 18 -8.21 -2.43 -2.12
CA ILE A 18 -7.29 -1.80 -1.17
C ILE A 18 -6.17 -1.12 -1.94
N ALA A 19 -6.09 0.20 -1.82
CA ALA A 19 -5.05 1.00 -2.46
C ALA A 19 -4.02 1.52 -1.45
N THR A 20 -2.77 1.55 -1.89
CA THR A 20 -1.69 2.29 -1.21
C THR A 20 -0.91 3.06 -2.25
N THR A 21 -1.04 4.38 -2.22
CA THR A 21 -0.43 5.28 -3.20
C THR A 21 0.21 6.46 -2.50
N ARG A 22 1.32 6.98 -3.05
CA ARG A 22 1.96 8.18 -2.52
C ARG A 22 2.57 9.01 -3.64
N SER A 23 2.50 10.32 -3.48
CA SER A 23 3.32 11.27 -4.24
C SER A 23 4.69 11.38 -3.57
N PHE A 24 5.73 11.54 -4.38
CA PHE A 24 7.09 11.68 -3.90
C PHE A 24 7.42 13.15 -3.65
N GLU A 25 8.35 13.43 -2.76
CA GLU A 25 8.82 14.79 -2.49
C GLU A 25 9.54 15.37 -3.72
N SER A 26 10.46 14.61 -4.29
CA SER A 26 11.15 14.88 -5.55
C SER A 26 10.79 13.84 -6.60
N ASP A 27 10.97 14.17 -7.87
CA ASP A 27 10.79 13.22 -8.96
C ASP A 27 11.82 12.09 -8.85
N ILE A 28 11.40 10.86 -9.14
CA ILE A 28 12.24 9.65 -9.09
C ILE A 28 12.40 9.10 -10.50
N SER A 29 13.64 8.83 -10.90
CA SER A 29 13.98 8.18 -12.17
C SER A 29 14.62 6.81 -12.01
N SER A 30 15.12 6.47 -10.79
CA SER A 30 15.74 5.17 -10.51
C SER A 30 14.70 4.06 -10.40
N LEU A 31 14.96 2.94 -11.04
CA LEU A 31 14.12 1.74 -10.92
C LEU A 31 14.23 1.15 -9.52
N GLU A 32 15.41 1.16 -8.93
CA GLU A 32 15.70 0.64 -7.60
C GLU A 32 14.86 1.37 -6.55
N ASP A 33 14.83 2.70 -6.60
CA ASP A 33 14.02 3.52 -5.69
C ASP A 33 12.51 3.24 -5.86
N LEU A 34 12.05 3.02 -7.08
CA LEU A 34 10.65 2.66 -7.34
C LEU A 34 10.33 1.25 -6.82
N ILE A 35 11.26 0.29 -6.92
CA ILE A 35 11.10 -1.06 -6.37
C ILE A 35 10.96 -1.00 -4.84
N GLU A 36 11.81 -0.24 -4.15
CA GLU A 36 11.71 -0.07 -2.69
C GLU A 36 10.35 0.48 -2.28
N ARG A 37 9.84 1.48 -3.00
CA ARG A 37 8.54 2.11 -2.72
C ARG A 37 7.38 1.19 -2.99
N ILE A 38 7.35 0.54 -4.15
CA ILE A 38 6.29 -0.42 -4.50
C ILE A 38 6.30 -1.61 -3.55
N THR A 39 7.47 -2.12 -3.14
CA THR A 39 7.57 -3.16 -2.12
C THR A 39 6.98 -2.69 -0.79
N THR A 40 7.32 -1.49 -0.34
CA THR A 40 6.77 -0.93 0.89
C THR A 40 5.26 -0.74 0.81
N TYR A 41 4.73 -0.25 -0.32
CA TYR A 41 3.28 -0.09 -0.51
C TYR A 41 2.58 -1.44 -0.56
N SER A 42 3.21 -2.46 -1.13
CA SER A 42 2.71 -3.83 -1.16
C SER A 42 2.55 -4.39 0.26
N VAL A 43 3.57 -4.21 1.10
CA VAL A 43 3.53 -4.66 2.51
C VAL A 43 2.42 -3.96 3.28
N VAL A 44 2.28 -2.63 3.12
CA VAL A 44 1.21 -1.86 3.78
C VAL A 44 -0.17 -2.30 3.29
N ALA A 45 -0.35 -2.50 1.97
CA ALA A 45 -1.61 -2.94 1.40
C ALA A 45 -1.97 -4.36 1.86
N SER A 46 -0.99 -5.28 1.88
CA SER A 46 -1.17 -6.66 2.35
C SER A 46 -1.58 -6.73 3.82
N LYS A 47 -1.01 -5.87 4.68
CA LYS A 47 -1.40 -5.78 6.09
C LYS A 47 -2.86 -5.33 6.24
N LYS A 48 -3.30 -4.33 5.45
CA LYS A 48 -4.71 -3.90 5.44
C LYS A 48 -5.63 -5.03 4.97
N LEU A 49 -5.19 -5.81 3.98
CA LEU A 49 -5.91 -6.96 3.44
C LEU A 49 -6.10 -8.04 4.51
N ARG A 50 -5.03 -8.41 5.23
CA ARG A 50 -5.09 -9.36 6.35
C ARG A 50 -5.96 -8.86 7.51
N ASN A 51 -5.91 -7.56 7.83
CA ASN A 51 -6.77 -6.96 8.85
C ASN A 51 -8.28 -7.06 8.50
N GLN A 52 -8.60 -7.12 7.20
CA GLN A 52 -9.96 -7.37 6.70
C GLN A 52 -10.27 -8.88 6.58
N LYS A 53 -9.31 -9.78 6.88
CA LYS A 53 -9.42 -11.23 6.68
C LYS A 53 -9.77 -11.59 5.23
N SER A 54 -9.14 -10.92 4.29
CA SER A 54 -9.36 -11.09 2.85
C SER A 54 -8.07 -11.48 2.14
N GLU A 55 -8.22 -12.04 0.94
CA GLU A 55 -7.17 -12.33 -0.02
C GLU A 55 -7.47 -11.58 -1.32
N CYS A 56 -6.46 -11.34 -2.17
CA CYS A 56 -6.64 -10.74 -3.48
C CYS A 56 -6.11 -11.67 -4.57
N ASN A 57 -6.71 -11.60 -5.76
CA ASN A 57 -6.25 -12.33 -6.94
C ASN A 57 -5.78 -11.42 -8.07
N MET A 58 -5.93 -10.10 -7.95
CA MET A 58 -5.51 -9.12 -8.96
C MET A 58 -4.74 -7.98 -8.34
N ILE A 59 -3.70 -7.53 -9.02
CA ILE A 59 -2.87 -6.40 -8.60
C ILE A 59 -2.72 -5.42 -9.75
N CYS A 60 -3.00 -4.14 -9.49
CA CYS A 60 -2.67 -3.05 -10.38
C CYS A 60 -1.50 -2.26 -9.79
N VAL A 61 -0.47 -2.02 -10.58
CA VAL A 61 0.64 -1.12 -10.26
C VAL A 61 0.60 0.05 -11.23
N PHE A 62 0.79 1.25 -10.74
CA PHE A 62 0.89 2.44 -11.57
C PHE A 62 2.02 3.36 -11.14
N ILE A 63 2.55 4.09 -12.11
CA ILE A 63 3.52 5.17 -11.96
C ILE A 63 3.12 6.33 -12.86
N ARG A 64 3.27 7.56 -12.38
CA ARG A 64 2.93 8.76 -13.16
C ARG A 64 3.88 9.91 -12.92
N SER A 65 4.00 10.77 -13.94
CA SER A 65 4.74 12.02 -13.86
C SER A 65 4.02 13.06 -12.99
N ASN A 66 4.67 14.20 -12.80
CA ASN A 66 4.06 15.36 -12.17
C ASN A 66 2.91 15.90 -13.05
N PRO A 67 1.68 16.06 -12.51
CA PRO A 67 0.53 16.57 -13.28
C PRO A 67 0.65 18.07 -13.65
N PHE A 68 1.57 18.80 -13.02
CA PHE A 68 1.81 20.22 -13.28
C PHE A 68 2.88 20.49 -14.36
N LYS A 69 3.48 19.45 -14.95
CA LYS A 69 4.38 19.58 -16.10
C LYS A 69 3.58 19.92 -17.38
N ASN A 70 4.29 20.35 -18.43
CA ASN A 70 3.70 20.57 -19.74
C ASN A 70 3.01 19.30 -20.27
N ASN A 71 1.97 19.44 -21.08
CA ASN A 71 1.16 18.30 -21.54
C ASN A 71 1.97 17.19 -22.19
N ASN A 72 3.01 17.54 -22.96
CA ASN A 72 3.90 16.59 -23.65
C ASN A 72 4.80 15.78 -22.70
N GLU A 73 4.93 16.22 -21.43
CA GLU A 73 5.73 15.54 -20.40
C GLU A 73 4.85 14.80 -19.38
N ARG A 74 3.53 14.82 -19.58
CA ARG A 74 2.59 14.08 -18.69
C ARG A 74 2.42 12.67 -19.20
N TYR A 75 2.62 11.72 -18.31
CA TYR A 75 2.39 10.32 -18.58
C TYR A 75 1.88 9.60 -17.35
N HIS A 76 1.08 8.60 -17.59
CA HIS A 76 0.56 7.67 -16.60
C HIS A 76 0.65 6.26 -17.15
N TYR A 77 1.44 5.43 -16.50
CA TYR A 77 1.57 4.03 -16.85
C TYR A 77 0.95 3.19 -15.74
N SER A 78 0.09 2.28 -16.11
CA SER A 78 -0.51 1.32 -15.22
C SER A 78 -0.57 -0.06 -15.86
N LEU A 79 -0.42 -1.08 -15.05
CA LEU A 79 -0.57 -2.47 -15.49
C LEU A 79 -1.26 -3.26 -14.41
N THR A 80 -2.31 -3.96 -14.82
CA THR A 80 -3.03 -4.91 -13.97
C THR A 80 -2.64 -6.32 -14.37
N GLY A 81 -2.43 -7.18 -13.38
CA GLY A 81 -2.17 -8.58 -13.59
C GLY A 81 -2.91 -9.45 -12.58
N SER A 82 -3.29 -10.65 -13.01
CA SER A 82 -3.90 -11.66 -12.15
C SER A 82 -2.81 -12.54 -11.53
N LEU A 83 -2.94 -12.79 -10.24
CA LEU A 83 -2.12 -13.77 -9.54
C LEU A 83 -2.58 -15.20 -9.89
N PRO A 84 -1.68 -16.19 -9.88
CA PRO A 84 -2.04 -17.58 -10.14
C PRO A 84 -2.98 -18.15 -9.06
N PHE A 85 -2.96 -17.59 -7.86
CA PHE A 85 -3.82 -17.96 -6.73
C PHE A 85 -4.09 -16.72 -5.87
N SER A 86 -5.21 -16.75 -5.13
CA SER A 86 -5.55 -15.70 -4.17
C SER A 86 -4.56 -15.71 -3.00
N THR A 87 -4.10 -14.53 -2.57
CA THR A 87 -3.12 -14.43 -1.49
C THR A 87 -3.23 -13.11 -0.72
N ASN A 88 -2.80 -13.13 0.53
CA ASN A 88 -2.55 -11.93 1.35
C ASN A 88 -1.10 -11.86 1.84
N SER A 89 -0.24 -12.72 1.29
CA SER A 89 1.19 -12.73 1.59
C SER A 89 1.89 -11.49 1.05
N SER A 90 2.52 -10.72 1.93
CA SER A 90 3.30 -9.54 1.55
C SER A 90 4.45 -9.90 0.60
N ILE A 91 5.00 -11.11 0.71
CA ILE A 91 6.10 -11.61 -0.14
C ILE A 91 5.59 -11.81 -1.57
N GLU A 92 4.49 -12.55 -1.75
CA GLU A 92 3.96 -12.87 -3.07
C GLU A 92 3.42 -11.60 -3.77
N ILE A 93 2.67 -10.76 -3.03
CA ILE A 93 2.14 -9.51 -3.55
C ILE A 93 3.29 -8.58 -3.98
N SER A 94 4.36 -8.44 -3.19
CA SER A 94 5.48 -7.57 -3.55
C SER A 94 6.28 -8.11 -4.75
N LYS A 95 6.55 -9.41 -4.80
CA LYS A 95 7.22 -10.04 -5.97
C LYS A 95 6.44 -9.77 -7.26
N PHE A 96 5.13 -9.99 -7.23
CA PHE A 96 4.28 -9.79 -8.40
C PHE A 96 4.18 -8.31 -8.77
N ALA A 97 4.01 -7.41 -7.80
CA ALA A 97 3.98 -5.97 -8.04
C ALA A 97 5.27 -5.45 -8.66
N VAL A 98 6.44 -5.91 -8.20
CA VAL A 98 7.75 -5.56 -8.81
C VAL A 98 7.85 -6.08 -10.24
N LYS A 99 7.33 -7.28 -10.54
CA LYS A 99 7.28 -7.81 -11.92
C LYS A 99 6.44 -6.91 -12.84
N LEU A 100 5.28 -6.41 -12.36
CA LEU A 100 4.45 -5.47 -13.11
C LEU A 100 5.14 -4.12 -13.28
N LEU A 101 5.77 -3.59 -12.21
CA LEU A 101 6.51 -2.32 -12.25
C LEU A 101 7.60 -2.34 -13.32
N LYS A 102 8.41 -3.41 -13.38
CA LYS A 102 9.47 -3.55 -14.39
C LYS A 102 8.96 -3.50 -15.84
N LYS A 103 7.71 -3.92 -16.07
CA LYS A 103 7.11 -3.87 -17.42
C LYS A 103 6.66 -2.47 -17.83
N ILE A 104 6.28 -1.62 -16.88
CA ILE A 104 5.79 -0.25 -17.16
C ILE A 104 6.86 0.83 -16.98
N TYR A 105 7.99 0.47 -16.38
CA TYR A 105 9.09 1.40 -16.16
C TYR A 105 9.78 1.79 -17.48
N SER A 106 10.12 3.07 -17.62
CA SER A 106 10.90 3.60 -18.73
C SER A 106 12.11 4.38 -18.22
N LYS A 107 13.30 4.02 -18.68
CA LYS A 107 14.61 4.50 -18.16
C LYS A 107 14.81 6.02 -18.25
N ASN A 108 14.21 6.69 -19.19
CA ASN A 108 14.45 8.14 -19.41
C ASN A 108 13.31 9.03 -18.90
N LYS A 109 12.55 8.54 -17.94
CA LYS A 109 11.39 9.25 -17.39
C LYS A 109 11.50 9.44 -15.91
N SER A 110 10.94 10.54 -15.40
CA SER A 110 10.86 10.83 -13.98
C SER A 110 9.42 10.72 -13.48
N TYR A 111 9.25 10.12 -12.33
CA TYR A 111 7.95 9.79 -11.76
C TYR A 111 7.72 10.59 -10.47
N LYS A 112 6.53 11.16 -10.31
CA LYS A 112 6.12 11.94 -9.15
C LYS A 112 5.20 11.16 -8.21
N LYS A 113 4.53 10.12 -8.70
CA LYS A 113 3.61 9.31 -7.91
C LYS A 113 3.68 7.86 -8.36
N ALA A 114 3.60 6.96 -7.39
CA ALA A 114 3.41 5.53 -7.62
C ALA A 114 2.38 4.95 -6.65
N GLY A 115 1.87 3.78 -6.98
CA GLY A 115 0.93 3.08 -6.12
C GLY A 115 0.65 1.65 -6.56
N ILE A 116 0.04 0.94 -5.63
CA ILE A 116 -0.51 -0.40 -5.82
C ILE A 116 -1.98 -0.41 -5.41
N ILE A 117 -2.78 -1.16 -6.16
CA ILE A 117 -4.19 -1.42 -5.86
C ILE A 117 -4.38 -2.94 -5.88
N LEU A 118 -4.84 -3.48 -4.77
CA LEU A 118 -5.25 -4.87 -4.64
C LEU A 118 -6.73 -4.97 -4.97
N MET A 119 -7.09 -5.87 -5.87
CA MET A 119 -8.44 -6.06 -6.40
C MET A 119 -8.82 -7.54 -6.43
N GLY A 120 -10.10 -7.83 -6.75
CA GLY A 120 -10.60 -9.19 -6.72
C GLY A 120 -10.50 -9.75 -5.30
N LEU A 121 -11.00 -8.99 -4.33
CA LEU A 121 -10.93 -9.39 -2.92
C LEU A 121 -11.97 -10.48 -2.64
N SER A 122 -11.55 -11.51 -1.92
CA SER A 122 -12.39 -12.59 -1.40
C SER A 122 -12.08 -12.85 0.07
N PRO A 123 -13.06 -13.31 0.86
CA PRO A 123 -12.80 -13.71 2.24
C PRO A 123 -11.74 -14.82 2.30
N GLU A 124 -10.85 -14.75 3.28
CA GLU A 124 -9.79 -15.77 3.47
C GLU A 124 -10.38 -17.18 3.76
N SER A 125 -11.61 -17.26 4.30
CA SER A 125 -12.35 -18.49 4.53
C SER A 125 -12.73 -19.22 3.23
N ASN A 126 -12.82 -18.51 2.11
CA ASN A 126 -13.23 -19.05 0.81
C ASN A 126 -12.02 -19.41 -0.06
N HIS A 127 -10.86 -19.59 0.55
CA HIS A 127 -9.64 -19.96 -0.19
C HIS A 127 -9.81 -21.33 -0.85
N GLN A 128 -9.75 -21.35 -2.18
CA GLN A 128 -9.78 -22.59 -2.96
C GLN A 128 -8.34 -23.12 -3.08
N PHE A 129 -8.06 -24.24 -2.43
CA PHE A 129 -6.76 -24.89 -2.51
C PHE A 129 -6.52 -25.44 -3.91
N SER A 130 -5.39 -25.10 -4.49
CA SER A 130 -4.87 -25.70 -5.71
C SER A 130 -3.89 -26.84 -5.36
N LEU A 131 -3.82 -27.88 -6.19
CA LEU A 131 -2.81 -28.95 -6.07
C LEU A 131 -1.36 -28.43 -6.12
N PHE A 132 -1.16 -27.20 -6.64
CA PHE A 132 0.15 -26.54 -6.75
C PHE A 132 0.43 -25.54 -5.62
N ASP A 133 -0.45 -25.38 -4.67
CA ASP A 133 -0.33 -24.47 -3.53
C ASP A 133 0.65 -25.02 -2.48
N ARG A 134 1.93 -25.04 -2.86
CA ARG A 134 2.99 -25.42 -1.93
C ARG A 134 3.21 -24.28 -0.91
N ASP A 135 3.21 -24.63 0.37
CA ASP A 135 3.60 -23.77 1.50
C ASP A 135 2.64 -22.62 1.91
N ILE A 136 1.37 -22.58 1.48
CA ILE A 136 0.40 -21.55 1.92
C ILE A 136 0.31 -21.50 3.45
N GLU A 137 0.22 -22.64 4.11
CA GLU A 137 0.19 -22.71 5.58
C GLU A 137 1.41 -22.09 6.24
N LYS A 138 2.61 -22.31 5.68
CA LYS A 138 3.84 -21.70 6.19
C LYS A 138 3.83 -20.19 5.99
N GLN A 139 3.36 -19.73 4.82
CA GLN A 139 3.26 -18.31 4.53
C GLN A 139 2.25 -17.62 5.43
N LYS A 140 1.08 -18.22 5.69
CA LYS A 140 0.09 -17.69 6.63
C LYS A 140 0.67 -17.58 8.05
N LYS A 141 1.35 -18.62 8.53
CA LYS A 141 2.04 -18.60 9.84
C LYS A 141 3.10 -17.52 9.92
N LEU A 142 3.91 -17.37 8.85
CA LEU A 142 4.94 -16.32 8.78
C LEU A 142 4.30 -14.92 8.82
N MET A 143 3.28 -14.66 8.00
CA MET A 143 2.60 -13.35 8.00
C MET A 143 1.98 -13.04 9.36
N LYS A 144 1.35 -14.01 10.00
CA LYS A 144 0.80 -13.86 11.36
C LYS A 144 1.89 -13.51 12.39
N SER A 145 3.05 -14.16 12.30
CA SER A 145 4.19 -13.87 13.19
C SER A 145 4.71 -12.44 12.98
N ILE A 146 4.86 -12.00 11.72
CA ILE A 146 5.26 -10.63 11.39
C ILE A 146 4.24 -9.62 11.91
N ASP A 147 2.94 -9.87 11.71
CA ASP A 147 1.88 -8.97 12.18
C ASP A 147 1.85 -8.90 13.73
N THR A 148 2.13 -10.00 14.41
CA THR A 148 2.26 -10.04 15.89
C THR A 148 3.45 -9.20 16.37
N ILE A 149 4.61 -9.33 15.72
CA ILE A 149 5.80 -8.53 16.03
C ILE A 149 5.52 -7.04 15.80
N ASP A 150 4.91 -6.70 14.65
CA ASP A 150 4.54 -5.33 14.31
C ASP A 150 3.55 -4.70 15.31
N THR A 151 2.63 -5.53 15.87
CA THR A 151 1.66 -5.05 16.87
C THR A 151 2.34 -4.84 18.22
N LYS A 152 3.24 -5.75 18.63
CA LYS A 152 3.91 -5.70 19.95
C LYS A 152 5.02 -4.65 20.01
N TYR A 153 5.82 -4.53 18.97
CA TYR A 153 7.05 -3.73 18.96
C TYR A 153 7.01 -2.50 18.03
N GLY A 154 5.87 -2.28 17.38
CA GLY A 154 5.69 -1.19 16.41
C GLY A 154 6.02 -1.59 14.98
N LEU A 155 5.47 -0.81 14.04
CA LEU A 155 5.54 -1.08 12.61
C LEU A 155 6.98 -1.11 12.08
N TYR A 156 7.23 -2.02 11.13
CA TYR A 156 8.48 -2.12 10.38
C TYR A 156 9.70 -2.59 11.18
N LYS A 157 9.50 -3.38 12.23
CA LYS A 157 10.60 -4.07 12.91
C LYS A 157 11.13 -5.22 12.06
N VAL A 158 10.23 -5.95 11.41
CA VAL A 158 10.58 -6.95 10.39
C VAL A 158 10.26 -6.40 9.01
N ARG A 159 11.17 -6.51 8.07
CA ARG A 159 11.03 -5.97 6.71
C ARG A 159 11.50 -6.95 5.66
N LEU A 160 10.94 -6.84 4.45
CA LEU A 160 11.49 -7.48 3.27
C LEU A 160 12.79 -6.77 2.87
N ALA A 161 13.78 -7.51 2.38
CA ALA A 161 15.08 -6.95 1.97
C ALA A 161 14.95 -5.84 0.89
N SER A 162 13.91 -5.90 0.06
CA SER A 162 13.59 -4.91 -0.97
C SER A 162 12.76 -3.73 -0.49
N GLN A 163 12.42 -3.64 0.81
CA GLN A 163 11.81 -2.45 1.39
C GLN A 163 12.86 -1.40 1.71
N ASP A 164 12.44 -0.12 1.77
CA ASP A 164 13.29 0.98 2.26
C ASP A 164 13.81 0.68 3.67
N GLN A 165 15.07 0.28 3.74
CA GLN A 165 15.73 -0.10 4.99
C GLN A 165 16.09 1.11 5.85
N LYS A 166 16.44 2.22 5.22
CA LYS A 166 16.95 3.42 5.88
C LYS A 166 15.85 4.42 6.27
N ARG A 167 14.61 4.20 5.83
CA ARG A 167 13.49 5.16 5.98
C ARG A 167 13.85 6.59 5.55
N ILE A 168 14.66 6.72 4.51
CA ILE A 168 15.15 8.02 4.02
C ILE A 168 13.98 8.91 3.60
N TRP A 169 12.96 8.32 2.99
CA TRP A 169 11.78 9.04 2.49
C TRP A 169 10.61 8.95 3.50
N LYS A 170 10.61 9.85 4.44
CA LYS A 170 9.44 10.09 5.30
C LYS A 170 8.60 11.22 4.72
N MET A 171 7.31 11.20 5.00
CA MET A 171 6.46 12.35 4.72
C MET A 171 6.97 13.53 5.55
N LYS A 172 7.24 14.67 4.92
CA LYS A 172 7.55 15.91 5.64
C LYS A 172 6.32 16.32 6.46
N ARG A 173 6.50 16.40 7.77
CA ARG A 173 5.48 16.86 8.72
C ARG A 173 6.00 18.08 9.46
N GLN A 174 6.40 19.11 8.71
CA GLN A 174 7.04 20.30 9.29
C GLN A 174 6.03 21.36 9.73
N LYS A 175 4.79 21.30 9.22
CA LYS A 175 3.72 22.25 9.53
C LYS A 175 2.46 21.45 9.85
N LEU A 176 2.41 20.87 11.05
CA LEU A 176 1.20 20.23 11.56
C LEU A 176 0.37 21.29 12.29
N SER A 177 -0.94 21.22 12.15
CA SER A 177 -1.85 21.86 13.09
C SER A 177 -1.72 21.24 14.47
N ARG A 178 -2.02 22.00 15.50
CA ARG A 178 -2.07 21.49 16.88
C ARG A 178 -3.17 20.45 17.02
N ASN A 179 -2.99 19.51 17.94
CA ASN A 179 -3.94 18.41 18.20
C ASN A 179 -4.96 18.82 19.27
N TYR A 180 -5.74 19.86 19.00
CA TYR A 180 -6.68 20.45 19.96
C TYR A 180 -7.69 19.48 20.60
N THR A 181 -7.95 18.33 19.98
CA THR A 181 -8.94 17.34 20.43
C THR A 181 -8.32 16.12 21.12
N THR A 182 -7.02 15.93 21.04
CA THR A 182 -6.34 14.72 21.53
C THR A 182 -5.17 15.01 22.49
N GLU A 183 -4.65 16.24 22.50
CA GLU A 183 -3.57 16.70 23.39
C GLU A 183 -4.07 17.88 24.24
N ILE A 184 -4.22 17.65 25.55
CA ILE A 184 -4.79 18.65 26.48
C ILE A 184 -3.90 19.91 26.53
N ASP A 185 -2.58 19.75 26.47
CA ASP A 185 -1.62 20.86 26.52
C ASP A 185 -1.63 21.74 25.26
N GLU A 186 -2.24 21.28 24.19
CA GLU A 186 -2.37 22.01 22.93
C GLU A 186 -3.70 22.75 22.78
N ILE A 187 -4.62 22.64 23.76
CA ILE A 187 -5.92 23.32 23.75
C ILE A 187 -5.73 24.84 23.78
N LEU A 188 -6.52 25.56 22.98
CA LEU A 188 -6.52 27.02 22.98
C LEU A 188 -7.03 27.55 24.33
N ILE A 189 -6.17 28.29 25.02
CA ILE A 189 -6.56 29.01 26.24
C ILE A 189 -7.19 30.33 25.80
N VAL A 190 -8.50 30.45 26.03
CA VAL A 190 -9.24 31.70 25.83
C VAL A 190 -9.05 32.57 27.10
N LYS A 191 -8.51 33.78 26.91
CA LYS A 191 -8.39 34.77 27.97
C LYS A 191 -9.66 35.60 28.03
#